data_00f68e19438de842e65bd2f5692f0fcd
#
_entry.id   00f68e19438de842e65bd2f5692f0fcd
#
_cell.length_a   1.000
_cell.length_b   1.000
_cell.length_c   1.000
_cell.angle_alpha   90.00
_cell.angle_beta   90.00
_cell.angle_gamma   90.00
#
_symmetry.space_group_name_H-M   'P 1'
#
loop_
_entity.id
_entity.type
_entity.pdbx_description
1 polymer ?
#
loop_
_entity_poly.entity_id
_entity_poly.type
_entity_poly.pdbx_seq_one_letter_code
_entity_poly.pdbx_strand_id
1 'polypeptide(L)'
;MKYGLLSYEFKRHFNVGDYVQSIAARQFLPQVDRFLNREKLHGYRGEKIRLIMNGWFMFHPENWPPSPDIEPLFVAFHINPKHADAMLSPRKADYLRRFAPIGCRDEQSRAVLEAHGIPAWNSGCLTLTLHRSYRWSPTPDSPVLLADALFKAPTLRSCFKSPNAFVKSLKSGRLFRIGRRRALLNRLLAGVGQRKEECTCDYPSNAFPRRKPVSSWPNSCWNALHAPDWSSPRAFTSRCRASRWGRRSSLW
;
A
#
# COMPACT_ATOMS: atom_id res chain seq x y z
N MET A 1 8.24 -27.46 -0.94
CA MET A 1 8.65 -26.05 -1.00
C MET A 1 7.48 -25.19 -0.52
N LYS A 2 7.69 -24.37 0.51
CA LYS A 2 6.66 -23.45 1.05
C LYS A 2 6.79 -22.07 0.41
N TYR A 3 5.68 -21.35 0.33
CA TYR A 3 5.60 -20.01 -0.21
C TYR A 3 5.01 -19.03 0.80
N GLY A 4 5.72 -17.94 1.05
CA GLY A 4 5.30 -16.86 1.91
C GLY A 4 4.69 -15.69 1.13
N LEU A 5 3.82 -14.96 1.78
CA LEU A 5 3.32 -13.68 1.29
C LEU A 5 3.48 -12.62 2.38
N LEU A 6 3.96 -11.43 1.98
CA LEU A 6 4.13 -10.33 2.92
C LEU A 6 2.79 -9.90 3.51
N SER A 7 2.79 -9.67 4.81
CA SER A 7 1.68 -9.08 5.56
C SER A 7 2.16 -7.86 6.36
N TYR A 8 1.22 -7.04 6.82
CA TYR A 8 1.52 -5.77 7.45
C TYR A 8 0.70 -5.61 8.72
N GLU A 9 1.34 -5.09 9.77
CA GLU A 9 0.69 -4.70 11.02
C GLU A 9 0.93 -3.21 11.23
N PHE A 10 -0.14 -2.41 11.14
CA PHE A 10 -0.07 -0.97 11.34
C PHE A 10 -0.68 -0.59 12.69
N LYS A 11 0.06 0.17 13.48
CA LYS A 11 -0.42 0.67 14.78
C LYS A 11 -1.31 1.90 14.66
N ARG A 12 -1.07 2.77 13.68
CA ARG A 12 -1.71 4.10 13.56
C ARG A 12 -2.34 4.39 12.21
N HIS A 13 -1.79 3.85 11.14
CA HIS A 13 -2.24 4.10 9.77
C HIS A 13 -2.34 2.79 9.02
N PHE A 14 -3.31 2.71 8.13
CA PHE A 14 -3.48 1.61 7.21
C PHE A 14 -3.08 2.09 5.82
N ASN A 15 -2.06 1.48 5.24
CA ASN A 15 -1.63 1.80 3.89
C ASN A 15 -2.14 0.72 2.93
N VAL A 16 -3.17 1.05 2.16
CA VAL A 16 -3.74 0.15 1.13
C VAL A 16 -2.69 -0.24 0.09
N GLY A 17 -1.76 0.68 -0.24
CA GLY A 17 -0.71 0.42 -1.23
C GLY A 17 0.18 -0.77 -0.88
N ASP A 18 0.49 -0.98 0.40
CA ASP A 18 1.28 -2.14 0.83
C ASP A 18 0.52 -3.45 0.59
N TYR A 19 -0.79 -3.49 0.87
CA TYR A 19 -1.61 -4.68 0.60
C TYR A 19 -1.78 -4.94 -0.90
N VAL A 20 -1.94 -3.90 -1.71
CA VAL A 20 -2.00 -4.02 -3.17
C VAL A 20 -0.71 -4.62 -3.73
N GLN A 21 0.44 -4.32 -3.12
CA GLN A 21 1.71 -4.94 -3.49
C GLN A 21 1.74 -6.44 -3.17
N SER A 22 1.19 -6.85 -2.02
CA SER A 22 1.07 -8.29 -1.70
C SER A 22 0.10 -9.00 -2.63
N ILE A 23 -1.03 -8.38 -2.99
CA ILE A 23 -1.95 -8.93 -4.00
C ILE A 23 -1.23 -9.12 -5.34
N ALA A 24 -0.42 -8.15 -5.74
CA ALA A 24 0.37 -8.26 -6.97
C ALA A 24 1.38 -9.42 -6.90
N ALA A 25 2.07 -9.61 -5.76
CA ALA A 25 2.98 -10.72 -5.56
C ALA A 25 2.27 -12.08 -5.57
N ARG A 26 1.07 -12.15 -5.00
CA ARG A 26 0.26 -13.37 -4.93
C ARG A 26 0.01 -14.00 -6.29
N GLN A 27 -0.11 -13.22 -7.36
CA GLN A 27 -0.34 -13.70 -8.74
C GLN A 27 0.76 -14.64 -9.26
N PHE A 28 1.96 -14.56 -8.69
CA PHE A 28 3.15 -15.30 -9.10
C PHE A 28 3.46 -16.49 -8.20
N LEU A 29 2.65 -16.73 -7.17
CA LEU A 29 2.80 -17.85 -6.26
C LEU A 29 1.79 -18.94 -6.58
N PRO A 30 2.21 -20.23 -6.62
CA PRO A 30 1.27 -21.34 -6.83
C PRO A 30 0.26 -21.43 -5.68
N GLN A 31 0.73 -21.16 -4.47
CA GLN A 31 -0.08 -21.15 -3.24
C GLN A 31 0.54 -20.19 -2.23
N VAL A 32 -0.17 -19.90 -1.14
CA VAL A 32 0.35 -19.16 0.01
C VAL A 32 0.25 -20.06 1.24
N ASP A 33 1.38 -20.53 1.73
CA ASP A 33 1.46 -21.38 2.91
C ASP A 33 1.50 -20.56 4.20
N ARG A 34 2.14 -19.37 4.17
CA ARG A 34 2.25 -18.49 5.32
C ARG A 34 2.21 -17.01 4.95
N PHE A 35 1.62 -16.22 5.85
CA PHE A 35 1.74 -14.77 5.83
C PHE A 35 2.86 -14.35 6.78
N LEU A 36 3.81 -13.57 6.26
CA LEU A 36 4.98 -13.11 7.01
C LEU A 36 4.93 -11.61 7.19
N ASN A 37 4.98 -11.17 8.45
CA ASN A 37 5.02 -9.74 8.75
C ASN A 37 6.33 -9.14 8.21
N ARG A 38 6.22 -8.13 7.33
CA ARG A 38 7.36 -7.45 6.70
C ARG A 38 8.40 -6.95 7.70
N GLU A 39 7.95 -6.45 8.84
CA GLU A 39 8.84 -5.86 9.86
C GLU A 39 9.44 -6.90 10.80
N LYS A 40 9.06 -8.18 10.69
CA LYS A 40 9.49 -9.26 11.59
C LYS A 40 10.17 -10.42 10.87
N LEU A 41 10.66 -10.22 9.65
CA LEU A 41 11.24 -11.29 8.82
C LEU A 41 12.50 -11.89 9.43
N HIS A 42 13.29 -11.11 10.17
CA HIS A 42 14.49 -11.58 10.88
C HIS A 42 14.19 -12.66 11.94
N GLY A 43 13.00 -12.61 12.52
CA GLY A 43 12.54 -13.54 13.55
C GLY A 43 11.87 -14.81 13.04
N TYR A 44 11.72 -14.98 11.73
CA TYR A 44 11.10 -16.19 11.19
C TYR A 44 11.93 -17.42 11.54
N ARG A 45 11.28 -18.46 12.03
CA ARG A 45 11.86 -19.79 12.28
C ARG A 45 10.91 -20.86 11.77
N GLY A 46 11.42 -21.83 11.07
CA GLY A 46 10.63 -22.94 10.53
C GLY A 46 11.20 -23.51 9.24
N GLU A 47 10.37 -24.21 8.49
CA GLU A 47 10.74 -24.73 7.18
C GLU A 47 11.16 -23.62 6.22
N LYS A 48 12.12 -23.91 5.34
CA LYS A 48 12.51 -22.95 4.29
C LYS A 48 11.31 -22.49 3.46
N ILE A 49 11.20 -21.18 3.31
CA ILE A 49 10.07 -20.53 2.64
C ILE A 49 10.56 -19.55 1.58
N ARG A 50 10.02 -19.64 0.38
CA ARG A 50 10.25 -18.65 -0.69
C ARG A 50 9.37 -17.44 -0.48
N LEU A 51 9.95 -16.25 -0.61
CA LEU A 51 9.27 -14.99 -0.39
C LEU A 51 9.62 -13.96 -1.46
N ILE A 52 8.60 -13.42 -2.14
CA ILE A 52 8.79 -12.27 -3.01
C ILE A 52 8.98 -11.03 -2.14
N MET A 53 10.16 -10.40 -2.25
CA MET A 53 10.58 -9.25 -1.46
C MET A 53 10.28 -7.97 -2.25
N ASN A 54 8.99 -7.69 -2.45
CA ASN A 54 8.51 -6.48 -3.12
C ASN A 54 8.05 -5.45 -2.08
N GLY A 55 8.59 -4.24 -2.12
CA GLY A 55 8.14 -3.16 -1.25
C GLY A 55 9.26 -2.48 -0.46
N TRP A 56 8.88 -1.88 0.64
CA TRP A 56 9.69 -1.01 1.46
C TRP A 56 9.90 -1.60 2.86
N PHE A 57 11.17 -1.81 3.29
CA PHE A 57 11.53 -2.54 4.51
C PHE A 57 12.23 -1.66 5.55
N MET A 58 12.03 -0.34 5.52
CA MET A 58 12.87 0.62 6.24
C MET A 58 12.23 1.19 7.52
N PHE A 59 11.08 0.68 7.98
CA PHE A 59 10.53 1.12 9.27
C PHE A 59 11.37 0.63 10.45
N HIS A 60 11.90 -0.59 10.33
CA HIS A 60 12.72 -1.24 11.32
C HIS A 60 13.99 -1.80 10.68
N PRO A 61 14.93 -0.93 10.24
CA PRO A 61 16.16 -1.37 9.59
C PRO A 61 17.03 -2.23 10.49
N GLU A 62 16.87 -2.15 11.81
CA GLU A 62 17.53 -3.04 12.79
C GLU A 62 17.11 -4.50 12.63
N ASN A 63 15.91 -4.75 12.13
CA ASN A 63 15.36 -6.08 11.86
C ASN A 63 15.80 -6.66 10.51
N TRP A 64 16.83 -6.09 9.89
CA TRP A 64 17.39 -6.55 8.64
C TRP A 64 18.77 -7.16 8.86
N PRO A 65 19.18 -8.23 8.22
CA PRO A 65 18.50 -8.96 7.13
C PRO A 65 17.42 -9.94 7.64
N PRO A 66 16.58 -10.45 6.73
CA PRO A 66 15.65 -11.55 7.02
C PRO A 66 16.34 -12.81 7.54
N SER A 67 15.52 -13.69 8.15
CA SER A 67 15.96 -15.01 8.61
C SER A 67 16.61 -15.83 7.48
N PRO A 68 17.64 -16.67 7.78
CA PRO A 68 18.22 -17.60 6.81
C PRO A 68 17.25 -18.69 6.32
N ASP A 69 16.11 -18.87 7.02
CA ASP A 69 15.05 -19.77 6.59
C ASP A 69 14.16 -19.18 5.50
N ILE A 70 14.38 -17.89 5.13
CA ILE A 70 13.70 -17.22 4.04
C ILE A 70 14.61 -17.23 2.81
N GLU A 71 14.10 -17.80 1.72
CA GLU A 71 14.70 -17.73 0.38
C GLU A 71 14.04 -16.56 -0.39
N PRO A 72 14.69 -15.39 -0.44
CA PRO A 72 14.09 -14.19 -1.02
C PRO A 72 14.24 -14.15 -2.53
N LEU A 73 13.21 -13.64 -3.21
CA LEU A 73 13.28 -13.14 -4.57
C LEU A 73 13.05 -11.63 -4.53
N PHE A 74 14.10 -10.86 -4.79
CA PHE A 74 14.00 -9.40 -4.83
C PHE A 74 13.47 -8.94 -6.18
N VAL A 75 12.24 -8.43 -6.18
CA VAL A 75 11.60 -7.77 -7.33
C VAL A 75 10.73 -6.64 -6.82
N ALA A 76 10.72 -5.51 -7.52
CA ALA A 76 10.07 -4.29 -7.06
C ALA A 76 10.51 -3.84 -5.64
N PHE A 77 11.76 -4.13 -5.29
CA PHE A 77 12.38 -3.68 -4.04
C PHE A 77 12.55 -2.16 -4.05
N HIS A 78 12.27 -1.51 -2.93
CA HIS A 78 12.43 -0.08 -2.82
C HIS A 78 13.27 0.31 -1.61
N ILE A 79 14.24 1.17 -1.85
CA ILE A 79 15.08 1.78 -0.83
C ILE A 79 15.07 3.31 -0.99
N ASN A 80 14.73 4.02 0.09
CA ASN A 80 14.80 5.47 0.09
C ASN A 80 16.24 5.91 0.39
N PRO A 81 16.84 6.81 -0.40
CA PRO A 81 18.21 7.29 -0.17
C PRO A 81 18.47 7.81 1.26
N LYS A 82 17.46 8.41 1.89
CA LYS A 82 17.56 8.91 3.28
C LYS A 82 17.78 7.80 4.32
N HIS A 83 17.51 6.56 3.96
CA HIS A 83 17.68 5.39 4.83
C HIS A 83 18.72 4.41 4.29
N ALA A 84 19.46 4.81 3.25
CA ALA A 84 20.44 3.94 2.61
C ALA A 84 21.51 3.45 3.60
N ASP A 85 22.08 4.32 4.41
CA ASP A 85 23.14 3.98 5.38
C ASP A 85 22.65 2.92 6.40
N ALA A 86 21.40 3.08 6.89
CA ALA A 86 20.82 2.12 7.82
C ALA A 86 20.54 0.75 7.20
N MET A 87 20.22 0.72 5.90
CA MET A 87 19.86 -0.49 5.15
C MET A 87 21.04 -1.17 4.46
N LEU A 88 22.14 -0.45 4.23
CA LEU A 88 23.29 -0.91 3.44
C LEU A 88 24.61 -0.92 4.24
N SER A 89 24.52 -1.06 5.57
CA SER A 89 25.73 -1.39 6.35
C SER A 89 26.40 -2.66 5.81
N PRO A 90 27.72 -2.86 5.98
CA PRO A 90 28.48 -3.92 5.30
C PRO A 90 27.79 -5.28 5.32
N ARG A 91 27.37 -5.77 6.49
CA ARG A 91 26.68 -7.07 6.65
C ARG A 91 25.37 -7.15 5.86
N LYS A 92 24.63 -6.06 5.78
CA LYS A 92 23.33 -6.01 5.07
C LYS A 92 23.52 -5.92 3.56
N ALA A 93 24.55 -5.17 3.13
CA ALA A 93 24.96 -5.11 1.73
C ALA A 93 25.44 -6.49 1.24
N ASP A 94 26.23 -7.21 2.04
CA ASP A 94 26.68 -8.57 1.73
C ASP A 94 25.51 -9.55 1.62
N TYR A 95 24.49 -9.39 2.46
CA TYR A 95 23.26 -10.16 2.33
C TYR A 95 22.60 -9.92 0.98
N LEU A 96 22.44 -8.67 0.55
CA LEU A 96 21.80 -8.33 -0.74
C LEU A 96 22.64 -8.82 -1.93
N ARG A 97 23.98 -8.72 -1.88
CA ARG A 97 24.88 -9.23 -2.93
C ARG A 97 24.69 -10.71 -3.19
N ARG A 98 24.41 -11.51 -2.17
CA ARG A 98 24.15 -12.97 -2.32
C ARG A 98 22.93 -13.29 -3.16
N PHE A 99 22.00 -12.35 -3.28
CA PHE A 99 20.75 -12.51 -4.02
C PHE A 99 20.67 -11.59 -5.24
N ALA A 100 21.78 -10.95 -5.60
CA ALA A 100 21.87 -10.10 -6.78
C ALA A 100 21.71 -10.92 -8.09
N PRO A 101 21.20 -10.33 -9.17
CA PRO A 101 20.80 -8.92 -9.28
C PRO A 101 19.47 -8.60 -8.60
N ILE A 102 19.40 -7.45 -7.92
CA ILE A 102 18.20 -7.00 -7.20
C ILE A 102 17.25 -6.27 -8.15
N GLY A 103 16.02 -6.75 -8.28
CA GLY A 103 14.96 -6.06 -9.03
C GLY A 103 14.38 -4.88 -8.24
N CYS A 104 14.63 -3.66 -8.68
CA CYS A 104 14.20 -2.44 -8.03
C CYS A 104 12.89 -1.92 -8.59
N ARG A 105 12.06 -1.33 -7.74
CA ARG A 105 10.80 -0.72 -8.12
C ARG A 105 10.98 0.55 -8.97
N ASP A 106 12.05 1.27 -8.73
CA ASP A 106 12.34 2.56 -9.35
C ASP A 106 13.85 2.75 -9.55
N GLU A 107 14.18 3.69 -10.43
CA GLU A 107 15.55 4.01 -10.83
C GLU A 107 16.39 4.52 -9.65
N GLN A 108 15.78 5.24 -8.71
CA GLN A 108 16.48 5.77 -7.55
C GLN A 108 16.96 4.64 -6.63
N SER A 109 16.12 3.63 -6.42
CA SER A 109 16.49 2.43 -5.66
C SER A 109 17.63 1.66 -6.33
N ARG A 110 17.58 1.54 -7.67
CA ARG A 110 18.66 0.92 -8.45
C ARG A 110 19.98 1.67 -8.26
N ALA A 111 19.98 2.97 -8.47
CA ALA A 111 21.19 3.80 -8.34
C ALA A 111 21.80 3.73 -6.93
N VAL A 112 20.98 3.72 -5.87
CA VAL A 112 21.46 3.55 -4.49
C VAL A 112 22.16 2.21 -4.31
N LEU A 113 21.61 1.10 -4.81
CA LEU A 113 22.22 -0.21 -4.66
C LEU A 113 23.53 -0.33 -5.46
N GLU A 114 23.55 0.15 -6.71
CA GLU A 114 24.72 0.15 -7.56
C GLU A 114 25.89 0.99 -6.98
N ALA A 115 25.56 2.14 -6.38
CA ALA A 115 26.56 2.96 -5.66
C ALA A 115 27.20 2.22 -4.48
N HIS A 116 26.56 1.20 -3.93
CA HIS A 116 27.08 0.31 -2.88
C HIS A 116 27.64 -1.01 -3.41
N GLY A 117 27.89 -1.12 -4.73
CA GLY A 117 28.43 -2.30 -5.35
C GLY A 117 27.49 -3.52 -5.32
N ILE A 118 26.19 -3.29 -5.35
CA ILE A 118 25.17 -4.33 -5.40
C ILE A 118 24.54 -4.30 -6.78
N PRO A 119 24.75 -5.35 -7.63
CA PRO A 119 24.12 -5.40 -8.94
C PRO A 119 22.59 -5.31 -8.84
N ALA A 120 22.00 -4.39 -9.61
CA ALA A 120 20.57 -4.13 -9.57
C ALA A 120 20.04 -3.80 -10.98
N TRP A 121 18.73 -3.96 -11.15
CA TRP A 121 18.04 -3.61 -12.39
C TRP A 121 16.65 -3.02 -12.07
N ASN A 122 16.10 -2.24 -12.99
CA ASN A 122 14.78 -1.66 -12.81
C ASN A 122 13.69 -2.66 -13.24
N SER A 123 13.05 -3.31 -12.27
CA SER A 123 11.94 -4.25 -12.51
C SER A 123 10.57 -3.54 -12.63
N GLY A 124 10.52 -2.28 -12.26
CA GLY A 124 9.25 -1.57 -12.08
C GLY A 124 8.47 -2.02 -10.85
N CYS A 125 7.33 -1.38 -10.61
CA CYS A 125 6.45 -1.76 -9.51
C CYS A 125 5.64 -3.01 -9.86
N LEU A 126 5.63 -3.99 -8.97
CA LEU A 126 4.90 -5.25 -9.21
C LEU A 126 3.39 -5.05 -9.38
N THR A 127 2.83 -3.96 -8.84
CA THR A 127 1.41 -3.61 -9.01
C THR A 127 1.02 -3.34 -10.45
N LEU A 128 1.98 -3.01 -11.34
CA LEU A 128 1.73 -2.84 -12.77
C LEU A 128 1.30 -4.15 -13.44
N THR A 129 1.52 -5.29 -12.80
CA THR A 129 1.14 -6.60 -13.31
C THR A 129 -0.28 -7.04 -12.93
N LEU A 130 -0.99 -6.24 -12.16
CA LEU A 130 -2.33 -6.60 -11.65
C LEU A 130 -3.34 -6.88 -12.77
N HIS A 131 -3.16 -6.28 -13.94
CA HIS A 131 -4.01 -6.53 -15.11
C HIS A 131 -4.03 -8.01 -15.57
N ARG A 132 -3.07 -8.82 -15.14
CA ARG A 132 -3.05 -10.27 -15.44
C ARG A 132 -4.26 -10.99 -14.84
N SER A 133 -4.61 -10.65 -13.60
CA SER A 133 -5.68 -11.29 -12.85
C SER A 133 -6.91 -10.40 -12.68
N TYR A 134 -6.75 -9.10 -12.81
CA TYR A 134 -7.79 -8.11 -12.58
C TYR A 134 -8.02 -7.31 -13.85
N ARG A 135 -9.00 -7.77 -14.64
CA ARG A 135 -9.37 -7.06 -15.88
C ARG A 135 -10.46 -6.04 -15.57
N TRP A 136 -10.29 -4.85 -16.06
CA TRP A 136 -11.29 -3.79 -16.01
C TRP A 136 -12.07 -3.80 -17.33
N SER A 137 -13.39 -3.94 -17.22
CA SER A 137 -14.32 -3.83 -18.37
C SER A 137 -15.36 -2.75 -18.04
N PRO A 138 -15.06 -1.47 -18.30
CA PRO A 138 -15.97 -0.38 -18.00
C PRO A 138 -17.21 -0.49 -18.90
N THR A 139 -18.38 -0.25 -18.31
CA THR A 139 -19.63 -0.03 -19.04
C THR A 139 -19.89 1.48 -19.15
N PRO A 140 -20.76 1.94 -20.08
CA PRO A 140 -21.14 3.34 -20.16
C PRO A 140 -21.62 3.93 -18.82
N ASP A 141 -22.26 3.11 -17.98
CA ASP A 141 -22.79 3.50 -16.67
C ASP A 141 -21.77 3.34 -15.52
N SER A 142 -20.54 2.89 -15.82
CA SER A 142 -19.53 2.72 -14.79
C SER A 142 -19.18 4.06 -14.16
N PRO A 143 -19.15 4.17 -12.82
CA PRO A 143 -18.83 5.41 -12.15
C PRO A 143 -17.36 5.79 -12.35
N VAL A 144 -17.08 7.09 -12.42
CA VAL A 144 -15.72 7.61 -12.31
C VAL A 144 -15.29 7.61 -10.86
N LEU A 145 -14.24 6.85 -10.55
CA LEU A 145 -13.68 6.77 -9.21
C LEU A 145 -12.61 7.85 -9.00
N LEU A 146 -12.83 8.72 -8.02
CA LEU A 146 -11.91 9.77 -7.62
C LEU A 146 -11.10 9.29 -6.39
N ALA A 147 -9.97 8.63 -6.65
CA ALA A 147 -9.09 8.15 -5.59
C ALA A 147 -8.18 9.28 -5.09
N ASP A 148 -8.33 9.66 -3.82
CA ASP A 148 -7.48 10.66 -3.14
C ASP A 148 -7.31 11.99 -3.90
N ALA A 149 -8.29 12.38 -4.71
CA ALA A 149 -8.22 13.55 -5.57
C ALA A 149 -7.91 14.86 -4.80
N LEU A 150 -8.33 14.92 -3.52
CA LEU A 150 -8.05 16.02 -2.59
C LEU A 150 -7.14 15.59 -1.42
N PHE A 151 -6.37 14.52 -1.57
CA PHE A 151 -5.47 14.01 -0.54
C PHE A 151 -4.51 15.11 -0.06
N LYS A 152 -4.37 15.21 1.26
CA LYS A 152 -3.63 16.29 1.95
C LYS A 152 -4.13 17.71 1.68
N ALA A 153 -5.26 17.90 1.00
CA ALA A 153 -5.88 19.19 0.99
C ALA A 153 -6.38 19.52 2.41
N PRO A 154 -6.06 20.69 2.95
CA PRO A 154 -6.60 21.08 4.26
C PRO A 154 -8.13 21.18 4.14
N THR A 155 -8.86 20.54 5.06
CA THR A 155 -10.32 20.71 5.14
C THR A 155 -10.65 22.03 5.83
N LEU A 156 -11.79 22.64 5.48
CA LEU A 156 -12.27 23.82 6.20
C LEU A 156 -12.27 23.59 7.72
N ARG A 157 -12.75 22.43 8.17
CA ARG A 157 -12.75 22.04 9.58
C ARG A 157 -11.35 22.05 10.19
N SER A 158 -10.31 21.66 9.46
CA SER A 158 -8.92 21.69 9.95
C SER A 158 -8.37 23.11 10.05
N CYS A 159 -8.85 24.04 9.22
CA CYS A 159 -8.45 25.44 9.26
C CYS A 159 -9.10 26.19 10.44
N PHE A 160 -10.31 25.79 10.84
CA PHE A 160 -11.07 26.40 11.94
C PHE A 160 -10.94 25.66 13.29
N LYS A 161 -10.01 24.73 13.42
CA LYS A 161 -9.79 23.93 14.62
C LYS A 161 -9.38 24.76 15.86
N SER A 162 -8.72 25.90 15.64
CA SER A 162 -8.34 26.88 16.63
C SER A 162 -8.05 28.24 15.96
N PRO A 163 -8.12 29.37 16.69
CA PRO A 163 -7.74 30.69 16.14
C PRO A 163 -6.35 30.69 15.52
N ASN A 164 -5.39 30.08 16.17
CA ASN A 164 -4.02 29.97 15.67
C ASN A 164 -3.92 29.14 14.37
N ALA A 165 -4.70 28.06 14.26
CA ALA A 165 -4.79 27.26 13.03
C ALA A 165 -5.39 28.07 11.87
N PHE A 166 -6.38 28.89 12.14
CA PHE A 166 -7.00 29.79 11.17
C PHE A 166 -6.01 30.83 10.65
N VAL A 167 -5.35 31.57 11.55
CA VAL A 167 -4.34 32.57 11.19
C VAL A 167 -3.19 31.92 10.38
N LYS A 168 -2.70 30.78 10.81
CA LYS A 168 -1.69 30.01 10.07
C LYS A 168 -2.15 29.59 8.68
N SER A 169 -3.42 29.23 8.55
CA SER A 169 -4.03 28.83 7.28
C SER A 169 -4.21 30.01 6.31
N LEU A 170 -4.54 31.17 6.83
CA LEU A 170 -4.56 32.45 6.07
C LEU A 170 -3.16 32.81 5.58
N LYS A 171 -2.21 32.96 6.51
CA LYS A 171 -0.81 33.33 6.19
C LYS A 171 -0.15 32.35 5.20
N SER A 172 -0.47 31.07 5.27
CA SER A 172 0.07 30.05 4.35
C SER A 172 -0.67 29.92 3.03
N GLY A 173 -1.71 30.73 2.79
CA GLY A 173 -2.57 30.63 1.57
C GLY A 173 -3.30 29.29 1.44
N ARG A 174 -3.45 28.52 2.51
CA ARG A 174 -4.10 27.18 2.47
C ARG A 174 -5.55 27.27 2.03
N LEU A 175 -6.29 28.25 2.50
CA LEU A 175 -7.71 28.44 2.13
C LEU A 175 -7.88 28.67 0.63
N PHE A 176 -7.04 29.52 0.03
CA PHE A 176 -7.05 29.75 -1.42
C PHE A 176 -6.70 28.50 -2.22
N ARG A 177 -5.75 27.71 -1.72
CA ARG A 177 -5.36 26.43 -2.38
C ARG A 177 -6.48 25.41 -2.37
N ILE A 178 -7.28 25.34 -1.30
CA ILE A 178 -8.47 24.46 -1.25
C ILE A 178 -9.46 24.87 -2.34
N GLY A 179 -9.80 26.15 -2.41
CA GLY A 179 -10.74 26.68 -3.40
C GLY A 179 -10.26 26.42 -4.84
N ARG A 180 -8.99 26.73 -5.15
CA ARG A 180 -8.41 26.49 -6.48
C ARG A 180 -8.38 25.01 -6.89
N ARG A 181 -8.00 24.12 -5.98
CA ARG A 181 -8.00 22.67 -6.26
C ARG A 181 -9.40 22.13 -6.50
N ARG A 182 -10.36 22.57 -5.70
CA ARG A 182 -11.75 22.16 -5.85
C ARG A 182 -12.36 22.70 -7.15
N ALA A 183 -12.07 23.95 -7.50
CA ALA A 183 -12.49 24.55 -8.77
C ALA A 183 -11.86 23.83 -9.98
N LEU A 184 -10.55 23.49 -9.92
CA LEU A 184 -9.88 22.71 -10.95
C LEU A 184 -10.50 21.33 -11.11
N LEU A 185 -10.72 20.61 -10.00
CA LEU A 185 -11.36 19.31 -10.02
C LEU A 185 -12.76 19.39 -10.64
N ASN A 186 -13.56 20.36 -10.23
CA ASN A 186 -14.90 20.57 -10.80
C ASN A 186 -14.85 20.87 -12.31
N ARG A 187 -13.89 21.66 -12.78
CA ARG A 187 -13.69 21.91 -14.22
C ARG A 187 -13.31 20.63 -14.97
N LEU A 188 -12.38 19.85 -14.46
CA LEU A 188 -11.97 18.57 -15.06
C LEU A 188 -13.14 17.58 -15.14
N LEU A 189 -14.04 17.63 -14.18
CA LEU A 189 -15.19 16.73 -14.08
C LEU A 189 -16.46 17.28 -14.72
N ALA A 190 -16.49 18.52 -15.17
CA ALA A 190 -17.69 19.15 -15.76
C ALA A 190 -18.18 18.43 -17.01
N GLY A 191 -17.25 17.85 -17.81
CA GLY A 191 -17.59 17.08 -19.01
C GLY A 191 -17.88 15.61 -18.77
N VAL A 192 -17.78 15.12 -17.50
CA VAL A 192 -18.00 13.73 -17.16
C VAL A 192 -19.45 13.53 -16.73
N GLY A 193 -20.28 13.02 -17.65
CA GLY A 193 -21.70 12.73 -17.40
C GLY A 193 -21.96 11.54 -16.45
N GLN A 194 -20.93 10.75 -16.16
CA GLN A 194 -21.02 9.56 -15.35
C GLN A 194 -21.08 9.87 -13.84
N ARG A 195 -21.69 8.96 -13.08
CA ARG A 195 -21.70 9.03 -11.61
C ARG A 195 -20.26 9.07 -11.07
N LYS A 196 -20.00 9.96 -10.12
CA LYS A 196 -18.69 10.12 -9.47
C LYS A 196 -18.71 9.52 -8.08
N GLU A 197 -17.72 8.70 -7.75
CA GLU A 197 -17.54 8.16 -6.41
C GLU A 197 -16.16 8.57 -5.87
N GLU A 198 -16.13 9.16 -4.66
CA GLU A 198 -14.89 9.51 -3.98
C GLU A 198 -14.43 8.38 -3.08
N CYS A 199 -13.17 8.01 -3.14
CA CYS A 199 -12.54 7.11 -2.19
C CYS A 199 -11.22 7.69 -1.66
N THR A 200 -10.84 7.26 -0.45
CA THR A 200 -9.53 7.56 0.13
C THR A 200 -8.77 6.28 0.35
N CYS A 201 -7.49 6.27 0.00
CA CYS A 201 -6.61 5.11 0.16
C CYS A 201 -5.87 5.10 1.51
N ASP A 202 -5.97 6.18 2.27
CA ASP A 202 -5.32 6.33 3.58
C ASP A 202 -6.39 6.33 4.68
N TYR A 203 -6.45 5.23 5.44
CA TYR A 203 -7.41 5.07 6.54
C TYR A 203 -6.68 5.15 7.89
N PRO A 204 -7.19 5.93 8.86
CA PRO A 204 -6.68 5.84 10.21
C PRO A 204 -6.93 4.43 10.77
N SER A 205 -5.97 3.88 11.50
CA SER A 205 -6.01 2.51 12.03
C SER A 205 -7.23 2.19 12.91
N ASN A 206 -7.92 3.22 13.42
CA ASN A 206 -9.17 3.10 14.19
C ASN A 206 -10.41 2.87 13.30
N ALA A 207 -10.32 3.05 11.99
CA ALA A 207 -11.41 2.74 11.05
C ALA A 207 -11.57 1.23 10.80
N PHE A 208 -10.58 0.42 11.19
CA PHE A 208 -10.65 -1.03 11.15
C PHE A 208 -10.81 -1.59 12.57
N PRO A 209 -11.56 -2.69 12.74
CA PRO A 209 -11.70 -3.31 14.05
C PRO A 209 -10.32 -3.66 14.62
N ARG A 210 -10.04 -3.13 15.81
CA ARG A 210 -8.78 -3.33 16.51
C ARG A 210 -8.51 -4.83 16.67
N ARG A 211 -7.30 -5.28 16.32
CA ARG A 211 -6.64 -6.47 16.81
C ARG A 211 -6.89 -7.82 16.11
N LYS A 212 -7.21 -7.85 14.83
CA LYS A 212 -7.00 -9.13 14.14
C LYS A 212 -5.84 -8.97 13.15
N PRO A 213 -4.73 -9.73 13.29
CA PRO A 213 -3.72 -9.78 12.25
C PRO A 213 -4.39 -10.21 10.94
N VAL A 214 -3.86 -9.76 9.81
CA VAL A 214 -4.42 -10.09 8.48
C VAL A 214 -4.53 -11.61 8.27
N SER A 215 -3.64 -12.38 8.90
CA SER A 215 -3.69 -13.85 8.95
C SER A 215 -4.92 -14.42 9.68
N SER A 216 -5.61 -13.62 10.50
CA SER A 216 -6.83 -14.02 11.20
C SER A 216 -8.10 -13.44 10.57
N TRP A 217 -8.00 -12.77 9.44
CA TRP A 217 -9.16 -12.35 8.68
C TRP A 217 -9.88 -13.59 8.14
N PRO A 218 -11.21 -13.67 8.27
CA PRO A 218 -11.96 -14.76 7.67
C PRO A 218 -11.58 -14.86 6.20
N ASN A 219 -11.49 -16.07 5.68
CA ASN A 219 -11.28 -16.30 4.26
C ASN A 219 -12.24 -15.50 3.37
N SER A 220 -13.41 -15.12 3.90
CA SER A 220 -14.35 -14.20 3.25
C SER A 220 -13.79 -12.78 3.03
N CYS A 221 -12.95 -12.23 3.94
CA CYS A 221 -12.31 -10.93 3.72
C CYS A 221 -11.16 -11.04 2.72
N TRP A 222 -10.38 -12.14 2.80
CA TRP A 222 -9.37 -12.46 1.81
C TRP A 222 -10.01 -12.80 0.45
N ASN A 223 -11.07 -13.59 0.43
CA ASN A 223 -11.83 -13.89 -0.77
C ASN A 223 -12.53 -12.64 -1.33
N ALA A 224 -12.84 -11.67 -0.47
CA ALA A 224 -13.35 -10.37 -0.91
C ALA A 224 -12.29 -9.51 -1.60
N LEU A 225 -11.02 -9.59 -1.17
CA LEU A 225 -9.88 -9.00 -1.85
C LEU A 225 -9.43 -9.83 -3.07
N HIS A 226 -9.78 -11.11 -3.12
CA HIS A 226 -9.40 -12.08 -4.15
C HIS A 226 -10.58 -12.54 -5.03
N ALA A 227 -11.80 -12.05 -4.79
CA ALA A 227 -12.94 -12.39 -5.63
C ALA A 227 -12.66 -11.93 -7.08
N PRO A 228 -12.88 -12.81 -8.07
CA PRO A 228 -12.66 -12.45 -9.48
C PRO A 228 -13.59 -11.34 -9.97
N ASP A 229 -14.57 -10.95 -9.17
CA ASP A 229 -15.56 -9.93 -9.49
C ASP A 229 -15.20 -8.56 -8.91
N TRP A 230 -14.07 -8.00 -9.35
CA TRP A 230 -13.77 -6.57 -9.25
C TRP A 230 -14.39 -5.77 -10.41
N SER A 231 -15.27 -6.38 -11.18
CA SER A 231 -15.95 -5.74 -12.32
C SER A 231 -16.91 -4.61 -11.89
N SER A 232 -17.23 -4.53 -10.59
CA SER A 232 -18.10 -3.49 -10.05
C SER A 232 -17.40 -2.62 -8.99
N PRO A 233 -17.28 -1.30 -9.19
CA PRO A 233 -16.84 -0.35 -8.16
C PRO A 233 -17.68 -0.43 -6.89
N ARG A 234 -18.95 -0.91 -6.99
CA ARG A 234 -19.82 -1.18 -5.84
C ARG A 234 -19.27 -2.28 -4.93
N ALA A 235 -18.54 -3.26 -5.48
CA ALA A 235 -17.93 -4.32 -4.69
C ALA A 235 -16.82 -3.76 -3.77
N PHE A 236 -16.04 -2.79 -4.23
CA PHE A 236 -15.01 -2.13 -3.44
C PHE A 236 -15.63 -1.19 -2.37
N THR A 237 -16.56 -0.31 -2.78
CA THR A 237 -17.16 0.68 -1.88
C THR A 237 -18.16 0.06 -0.90
N SER A 238 -18.97 -0.92 -1.30
CA SER A 238 -19.93 -1.60 -0.42
C SER A 238 -19.23 -2.49 0.60
N ARG A 239 -18.11 -3.13 0.24
CA ARG A 239 -17.34 -3.97 1.17
C ARG A 239 -16.47 -3.14 2.12
N CYS A 240 -15.97 -1.98 1.70
CA CYS A 240 -15.41 -0.98 2.60
C CYS A 240 -16.48 -0.37 3.53
N ARG A 241 -17.75 -0.24 3.10
CA ARG A 241 -18.87 0.18 3.94
C ARG A 241 -19.39 -0.92 4.85
N ALA A 242 -19.44 -2.19 4.42
CA ALA A 242 -19.97 -3.29 5.24
C ALA A 242 -19.16 -3.54 6.51
N SER A 243 -17.88 -3.16 6.55
CA SER A 243 -17.09 -3.15 7.78
C SER A 243 -17.45 -2.02 8.77
N ARG A 244 -18.32 -1.07 8.38
CA ARG A 244 -18.73 0.09 9.19
C ARG A 244 -20.05 -0.07 9.93
N TRP A 245 -20.88 -1.09 9.62
CA TRP A 245 -22.23 -1.21 10.16
C TRP A 245 -22.42 -2.49 10.99
N GLY A 246 -21.82 -2.50 12.18
CA GLY A 246 -22.47 -3.10 13.32
C GLY A 246 -23.66 -2.19 13.67
N ARG A 247 -24.85 -2.73 13.50
CA ARG A 247 -26.15 -2.10 13.70
C ARG A 247 -26.18 -1.15 14.91
N ARG A 248 -26.63 0.05 14.71
CA ARG A 248 -27.57 0.71 15.62
C ARG A 248 -28.83 1.03 14.82
N SER A 249 -29.77 0.11 14.93
CA SER A 249 -31.18 0.41 14.76
C SER A 249 -31.62 1.14 16.02
N SER A 250 -32.52 2.07 15.79
CA SER A 250 -33.40 2.78 16.72
C SER A 250 -32.88 4.07 17.31
N LEU A 251 -33.70 4.99 17.06
CA LEU A 251 -34.16 6.17 17.77
C LEU A 251 -33.76 7.52 17.15
N TRP A 252 -34.86 8.06 16.62
CA TRP A 252 -35.26 9.43 16.27
C TRP A 252 -34.71 10.00 14.97
#